data_551536a513ef5367e89bfcf5b0ff1d83
#
_entry.id   551536a513ef5367e89bfcf5b0ff1d83
#
_cell.length_a   1.000
_cell.length_b   1.000
_cell.length_c   1.000
_cell.angle_alpha   90.00
_cell.angle_beta   90.00
_cell.angle_gamma   90.00
#
_symmetry.space_group_name_H-M   'P 1'
#
loop_
_entity.id
_entity.type
_entity.pdbx_description
1 polymer ?
#
loop_
_entity_poly.entity_id
_entity_poly.type
_entity_poly.pdbx_seq_one_letter_code
_entity_poly.pdbx_strand_id
1 'polypeptide(L)'
;MAFPKSLPARLPTILPAAALAAALAACHREAPAPSAPTVAAPAIDTAAPIPANDAEQRIADDVRTLADDRFEGREAGTRGYDLAADYVAKRFAAIGLAPAGDDGTFFQAVPLLKATREADGAALAVERNGREIALRFGEQFLPAPDFNAAEHDLEAPAVFVGQGVHAPELGHDDFAGLDLRGKIAVVFGGAPARFDNDRRAFYSAKREKLRALAEHGAIGVVMVNTPQDEAERPWTQTADNWQRPEMRLRGADGKAVDSFPSIRGMATVSAAAADLVFADGPRTAAQLFDAAQAGALQGFALPGTLRLAARTKIEPVASRNVVARLAGGDAALAAQHVVYTAHLDHLGIGAPVKGEDGREDRIYNGAIDNALGVAILLETARTLKAESPAPKRSMLFVALTAEEKGLLGAEWFATHPPVPADALVANLNIDMPVLLAPSKDVVPIGVEHSSLKATLEAAAKDVGVALSPDPFPEEVVFVRSDQYAFIRAGIPAIYLDGGTESADGVRDPKLALRKFLRDHYHRPSDEATLPIYWPDAVRLAKLNARIGRRVGDAAERPRWNDGDFFGGKFSRGK
;
A
#
# COMPACT_ATOMS: atom_id res chain seq x y z
N MET A 1 -73.98 19.71 20.49
CA MET A 1 -74.15 19.65 21.97
C MET A 1 -72.74 19.75 22.55
N ALA A 2 -72.39 20.90 22.89
CA ALA A 2 -72.18 21.49 24.20
C ALA A 2 -70.79 21.16 24.79
N PHE A 3 -69.97 22.19 24.71
CA PHE A 3 -68.82 22.48 25.60
C PHE A 3 -69.31 22.66 27.07
N PRO A 4 -68.45 22.60 28.08
CA PRO A 4 -67.65 23.77 28.46
C PRO A 4 -66.20 23.44 28.98
N LYS A 5 -65.21 24.33 28.76
CA LYS A 5 -64.69 25.44 29.56
C LYS A 5 -64.11 24.99 30.94
N SER A 6 -62.95 25.39 31.44
CA SER A 6 -62.01 26.50 31.31
C SER A 6 -60.87 26.32 32.33
N LEU A 7 -59.67 26.70 32.00
CA LEU A 7 -58.58 27.43 32.67
C LEU A 7 -58.77 27.92 34.16
N PRO A 8 -57.75 28.35 34.94
CA PRO A 8 -56.35 28.67 34.63
C PRO A 8 -55.28 28.37 35.74
N ALA A 9 -54.04 28.46 35.30
CA ALA A 9 -52.81 28.95 35.95
C ALA A 9 -52.75 29.29 37.43
N ARG A 10 -51.58 28.99 38.01
CA ARG A 10 -50.72 29.92 38.77
C ARG A 10 -49.35 29.31 39.06
N LEU A 11 -48.31 29.99 38.60
CA LEU A 11 -46.96 30.02 39.18
C LEU A 11 -46.98 30.69 40.56
N PRO A 12 -46.02 30.41 41.45
CA PRO A 12 -45.31 31.50 42.07
C PRO A 12 -43.77 31.36 42.03
N THR A 13 -43.24 32.49 41.82
CA THR A 13 -41.94 33.10 41.99
C THR A 13 -41.20 32.83 43.30
N ILE A 14 -39.91 32.53 43.21
CA ILE A 14 -38.66 33.12 43.69
C ILE A 14 -38.65 33.83 45.08
N LEU A 15 -37.73 33.47 45.98
CA LEU A 15 -36.56 34.23 46.43
C LEU A 15 -35.85 33.55 47.64
N PRO A 16 -34.59 33.90 47.94
CA PRO A 16 -33.63 33.03 48.65
C PRO A 16 -33.54 33.30 50.13
N ALA A 17 -33.08 32.32 50.87
CA ALA A 17 -32.60 32.55 52.24
C ALA A 17 -31.29 31.78 52.46
N ALA A 18 -30.23 32.58 52.61
CA ALA A 18 -29.01 32.15 53.27
C ALA A 18 -29.21 32.27 54.78
N ALA A 19 -28.80 31.25 55.53
CA ALA A 19 -28.10 31.45 56.81
C ALA A 19 -27.94 30.10 57.55
N LEU A 20 -26.72 29.80 57.86
CA LEU A 20 -26.11 29.40 59.09
C LEU A 20 -26.70 28.20 59.87
N ALA A 21 -25.96 27.12 59.93
CA ALA A 21 -25.72 26.35 61.15
C ALA A 21 -24.41 25.57 61.01
N ALA A 22 -23.46 25.95 61.82
CA ALA A 22 -22.20 25.27 62.06
C ALA A 22 -22.40 24.07 62.99
N ALA A 23 -21.44 23.15 62.93
CA ALA A 23 -21.03 22.18 63.94
C ALA A 23 -21.81 20.86 64.01
N LEU A 24 -21.15 19.80 63.45
CA LEU A 24 -20.72 18.66 64.27
C LEU A 24 -19.74 17.83 63.43
N ALA A 25 -18.44 17.99 63.69
CA ALA A 25 -17.38 17.17 63.23
C ALA A 25 -17.45 15.80 63.93
N ALA A 26 -17.73 14.75 63.15
CA ALA A 26 -17.43 13.39 63.56
C ALA A 26 -16.49 12.81 62.52
N CYS A 27 -15.24 12.59 62.92
CA CYS A 27 -14.21 11.94 62.14
C CYS A 27 -14.61 10.52 61.76
N HIS A 28 -14.97 10.30 60.48
CA HIS A 28 -14.82 9.01 59.82
C HIS A 28 -13.67 9.19 58.85
N ARG A 29 -12.48 8.70 59.24
CA ARG A 29 -11.40 8.42 58.29
C ARG A 29 -11.84 7.17 57.51
N GLU A 30 -12.34 7.35 56.30
CA GLU A 30 -12.36 6.31 55.32
C GLU A 30 -10.91 6.01 54.93
N ALA A 31 -10.52 4.75 55.09
CA ALA A 31 -9.26 4.26 54.58
C ALA A 31 -9.25 4.43 53.05
N PRO A 32 -8.13 4.86 52.43
CA PRO A 32 -8.06 4.97 50.99
C PRO A 32 -8.30 3.59 50.38
N ALA A 33 -9.23 3.50 49.41
CA ALA A 33 -9.44 2.32 48.61
C ALA A 33 -8.10 1.85 48.00
N PRO A 34 -7.81 0.56 47.96
CA PRO A 34 -6.60 0.09 47.33
C PRO A 34 -6.60 0.57 45.88
N SER A 35 -5.59 1.34 45.52
CA SER A 35 -5.33 1.73 44.14
C SER A 35 -5.23 0.44 43.28
N ALA A 36 -6.07 0.34 42.23
CA ALA A 36 -5.95 -0.70 41.25
C ALA A 36 -4.49 -0.73 40.75
N PRO A 37 -3.90 -1.90 40.52
CA PRO A 37 -2.55 -1.97 40.02
C PRO A 37 -2.52 -1.22 38.67
N THR A 38 -1.73 -0.17 38.61
CA THR A 38 -1.42 0.53 37.36
C THR A 38 -0.63 -0.49 36.55
N VAL A 39 -1.29 -1.11 35.58
CA VAL A 39 -0.61 -1.87 34.56
C VAL A 39 0.26 -0.85 33.84
N ALA A 40 1.57 -0.93 34.03
CA ALA A 40 2.52 -0.11 33.32
C ALA A 40 2.25 -0.30 31.81
N ALA A 41 2.13 0.80 31.08
CA ALA A 41 2.07 0.72 29.63
C ALA A 41 3.31 -0.05 29.16
N PRO A 42 3.18 -0.99 28.19
CA PRO A 42 4.30 -1.78 27.73
C PRO A 42 5.43 -0.85 27.31
N ALA A 43 6.61 -1.04 27.87
CA ALA A 43 7.79 -0.27 27.54
C ALA A 43 8.17 -0.59 26.09
N ILE A 44 8.26 0.43 25.25
CA ILE A 44 8.85 0.29 23.92
C ILE A 44 10.34 0.52 24.12
N ASP A 45 11.12 -0.53 23.83
CA ASP A 45 12.57 -0.44 23.84
C ASP A 45 12.98 0.55 22.75
N THR A 46 13.62 1.65 23.10
CA THR A 46 14.03 2.71 22.16
C THR A 46 15.43 2.46 21.59
N ALA A 47 16.13 1.43 22.09
CA ALA A 47 17.47 1.10 21.61
C ALA A 47 17.42 -0.05 20.61
N ALA A 48 18.05 0.12 19.45
CA ALA A 48 18.22 -0.95 18.47
C ALA A 48 18.99 -2.13 19.09
N PRO A 49 18.49 -3.39 19.03
CA PRO A 49 19.18 -4.55 19.53
C PRO A 49 20.53 -4.74 18.85
N ILE A 50 21.52 -5.19 19.59
CA ILE A 50 22.83 -5.57 19.04
C ILE A 50 22.69 -6.95 18.40
N PRO A 51 23.10 -7.15 17.12
CA PRO A 51 23.12 -8.47 16.51
C PRO A 51 23.97 -9.46 17.30
N ALA A 52 23.42 -10.65 17.57
CA ALA A 52 24.04 -11.65 18.42
C ALA A 52 24.81 -12.74 17.66
N ASN A 53 24.64 -12.83 16.34
CA ASN A 53 25.31 -13.81 15.48
C ASN A 53 25.55 -13.26 14.07
N ASP A 54 26.32 -13.99 13.27
CA ASP A 54 26.72 -13.58 11.92
C ASP A 54 25.53 -13.33 10.97
N ALA A 55 24.43 -14.05 11.08
CA ALA A 55 23.27 -13.87 10.22
C ALA A 55 22.54 -12.56 10.56
N GLU A 56 22.34 -12.30 11.86
CA GLU A 56 21.77 -11.04 12.34
C GLU A 56 22.66 -9.85 11.94
N GLN A 57 24.00 -10.01 12.09
CA GLN A 57 24.96 -8.97 11.72
C GLN A 57 24.87 -8.65 10.21
N ARG A 58 24.80 -9.67 9.34
CA ARG A 58 24.70 -9.45 7.90
C ARG A 58 23.41 -8.72 7.52
N ILE A 59 22.27 -9.10 8.09
CA ILE A 59 20.99 -8.41 7.86
C ILE A 59 21.09 -6.96 8.34
N ALA A 60 21.59 -6.73 9.54
CA ALA A 60 21.75 -5.40 10.09
C ALA A 60 22.67 -4.51 9.24
N ASP A 61 23.77 -5.06 8.73
CA ASP A 61 24.72 -4.33 7.87
C ASP A 61 24.12 -4.01 6.51
N ASP A 62 23.34 -4.94 5.93
CA ASP A 62 22.62 -4.69 4.66
C ASP A 62 21.55 -3.60 4.83
N VAL A 63 20.78 -3.63 5.93
CA VAL A 63 19.78 -2.58 6.25
C VAL A 63 20.46 -1.22 6.46
N ARG A 64 21.47 -1.14 7.33
CA ARG A 64 22.20 0.10 7.60
C ARG A 64 22.85 0.68 6.34
N THR A 65 23.31 -0.20 5.44
CA THR A 65 23.90 0.23 4.18
C THR A 65 22.83 0.78 3.24
N LEU A 66 21.73 0.06 3.01
CA LEU A 66 20.69 0.48 2.07
C LEU A 66 19.90 1.70 2.55
N ALA A 67 19.74 1.86 3.87
CA ALA A 67 19.05 3.01 4.47
C ALA A 67 19.99 4.19 4.80
N ASP A 68 21.23 4.21 4.30
CA ASP A 68 22.17 5.30 4.49
C ASP A 68 21.85 6.46 3.53
N ASP A 69 21.99 7.70 3.99
CA ASP A 69 21.70 8.95 3.24
C ASP A 69 22.39 9.04 1.88
N ARG A 70 23.56 8.40 1.71
CA ARG A 70 24.28 8.35 0.42
C ARG A 70 23.48 7.69 -0.70
N PHE A 71 22.45 6.91 -0.36
CA PHE A 71 21.53 6.30 -1.31
C PHE A 71 20.31 7.18 -1.61
N GLU A 72 20.26 8.41 -1.06
CA GLU A 72 19.29 9.44 -1.41
C GLU A 72 17.82 8.94 -1.34
N GLY A 73 17.53 8.00 -0.44
CA GLY A 73 16.20 7.38 -0.33
C GLY A 73 15.77 6.53 -1.52
N ARG A 74 16.70 6.12 -2.38
CA ARG A 74 16.56 5.07 -3.42
C ARG A 74 15.37 5.24 -4.39
N GLU A 75 14.94 6.46 -4.71
CA GLU A 75 13.84 6.65 -5.66
C GLU A 75 14.19 6.04 -7.03
N ALA A 76 13.24 5.30 -7.61
CA ALA A 76 13.41 4.64 -8.91
C ALA A 76 13.90 5.62 -10.00
N GLY A 77 14.90 5.19 -10.80
CA GLY A 77 15.47 6.01 -11.86
C GLY A 77 16.35 7.15 -11.40
N THR A 78 16.82 7.16 -10.15
CA THR A 78 17.78 8.12 -9.61
C THR A 78 19.14 7.50 -9.36
N ARG A 79 20.15 8.35 -9.15
CA ARG A 79 21.50 7.92 -8.77
C ARG A 79 21.48 7.09 -7.47
N GLY A 80 20.67 7.48 -6.48
CA GLY A 80 20.57 6.76 -5.23
C GLY A 80 20.09 5.32 -5.43
N TYR A 81 19.08 5.14 -6.29
CA TYR A 81 18.61 3.81 -6.68
C TYR A 81 19.71 3.00 -7.39
N ASP A 82 20.42 3.60 -8.33
CA ASP A 82 21.50 2.91 -9.06
C ASP A 82 22.61 2.40 -8.14
N LEU A 83 22.99 3.18 -7.14
CA LEU A 83 23.95 2.76 -6.10
C LEU A 83 23.43 1.56 -5.30
N ALA A 84 22.14 1.56 -4.95
CA ALA A 84 21.50 0.45 -4.23
C ALA A 84 21.44 -0.83 -5.09
N ALA A 85 21.07 -0.70 -6.37
CA ALA A 85 21.04 -1.81 -7.32
C ALA A 85 22.44 -2.42 -7.51
N ASP A 86 23.47 -1.59 -7.64
CA ASP A 86 24.87 -2.04 -7.73
C ASP A 86 25.34 -2.74 -6.44
N TYR A 87 24.89 -2.26 -5.27
CA TYR A 87 25.16 -2.92 -4.00
C TYR A 87 24.55 -4.31 -3.95
N VAL A 88 23.25 -4.45 -4.25
CA VAL A 88 22.53 -5.74 -4.23
C VAL A 88 23.14 -6.73 -5.24
N ALA A 89 23.49 -6.28 -6.45
CA ALA A 89 24.17 -7.12 -7.45
C ALA A 89 25.50 -7.68 -6.92
N LYS A 90 26.30 -6.85 -6.24
CA LYS A 90 27.56 -7.30 -5.58
C LYS A 90 27.27 -8.29 -4.46
N ARG A 91 26.20 -8.10 -3.68
CA ARG A 91 25.81 -9.05 -2.61
C ARG A 91 25.39 -10.39 -3.20
N PHE A 92 24.58 -10.42 -4.29
CA PHE A 92 24.23 -11.65 -4.99
C PHE A 92 25.47 -12.38 -5.54
N ALA A 93 26.40 -11.66 -6.15
CA ALA A 93 27.67 -12.23 -6.61
C ALA A 93 28.50 -12.81 -5.46
N ALA A 94 28.60 -12.12 -4.31
CA ALA A 94 29.32 -12.59 -3.14
C ALA A 94 28.69 -13.83 -2.49
N ILE A 95 27.36 -14.02 -2.61
CA ILE A 95 26.66 -15.25 -2.21
C ILE A 95 27.00 -16.40 -3.17
N GLY A 96 27.46 -16.11 -4.39
CA GLY A 96 27.78 -17.10 -5.42
C GLY A 96 26.55 -17.48 -6.26
N LEU A 97 25.61 -16.56 -6.43
CA LEU A 97 24.49 -16.69 -7.36
C LEU A 97 24.94 -16.32 -8.78
N ALA A 98 24.29 -16.90 -9.78
CA ALA A 98 24.52 -16.52 -11.16
C ALA A 98 23.69 -15.29 -11.54
N PRO A 99 24.21 -14.39 -12.41
CA PRO A 99 23.41 -13.33 -12.99
C PRO A 99 22.28 -13.91 -13.83
N ALA A 100 21.10 -13.25 -13.81
CA ALA A 100 19.93 -13.69 -14.54
C ALA A 100 19.09 -12.51 -15.09
N GLY A 101 19.69 -11.33 -15.22
CA GLY A 101 19.13 -10.19 -15.93
C GLY A 101 19.49 -10.21 -17.42
N ASP A 102 19.36 -9.05 -18.03
CA ASP A 102 19.62 -8.87 -19.46
C ASP A 102 21.10 -9.07 -19.80
N ASP A 103 21.38 -9.64 -20.98
CA ASP A 103 22.73 -9.82 -21.53
C ASP A 103 23.71 -10.51 -20.58
N GLY A 104 23.21 -11.41 -19.69
CA GLY A 104 24.03 -12.14 -18.74
C GLY A 104 24.53 -11.31 -17.57
N THR A 105 23.94 -10.16 -17.31
CA THR A 105 24.19 -9.31 -16.14
C THR A 105 23.20 -9.62 -15.00
N PHE A 106 23.36 -8.96 -13.85
CA PHE A 106 22.36 -8.99 -12.78
C PHE A 106 21.18 -8.02 -13.02
N PHE A 107 21.21 -7.21 -14.06
CA PHE A 107 20.26 -6.15 -14.26
C PHE A 107 19.25 -6.48 -15.35
N GLN A 108 17.97 -6.28 -15.06
CA GLN A 108 16.90 -6.25 -16.04
C GLN A 108 16.43 -4.81 -16.21
N ALA A 109 16.55 -4.25 -17.40
CA ALA A 109 16.13 -2.88 -17.69
C ALA A 109 14.60 -2.75 -17.58
N VAL A 110 14.14 -1.73 -16.86
CA VAL A 110 12.71 -1.40 -16.70
C VAL A 110 12.47 -0.03 -17.34
N PRO A 111 11.86 0.03 -18.52
CA PRO A 111 11.57 1.29 -19.20
C PRO A 111 10.40 2.01 -18.55
N LEU A 112 10.60 3.27 -18.14
CA LEU A 112 9.59 4.07 -17.45
C LEU A 112 9.32 5.38 -18.21
N LEU A 113 8.13 5.94 -17.99
CA LEU A 113 7.82 7.34 -18.19
C LEU A 113 7.59 7.97 -16.81
N LYS A 114 8.27 9.07 -16.56
CA LYS A 114 8.11 9.91 -15.38
C LYS A 114 7.25 11.12 -15.76
N ALA A 115 6.21 11.39 -14.99
CA ALA A 115 5.32 12.52 -15.17
C ALA A 115 5.29 13.36 -13.90
N THR A 116 5.68 14.64 -14.02
CA THR A 116 5.74 15.59 -12.92
C THR A 116 4.71 16.69 -13.13
N ARG A 117 3.93 16.97 -12.10
CA ARG A 117 2.97 18.08 -12.09
C ARG A 117 3.67 19.42 -12.18
N GLU A 118 3.06 20.36 -12.89
CA GLU A 118 3.42 21.77 -12.84
C GLU A 118 2.31 22.54 -12.13
N ALA A 119 2.65 23.43 -11.20
CA ALA A 119 1.64 24.24 -10.50
C ALA A 119 1.04 25.31 -11.42
N ASP A 120 1.85 25.82 -12.35
CA ASP A 120 1.38 26.77 -13.35
C ASP A 120 0.44 26.09 -14.35
N GLY A 121 -0.71 26.71 -14.60
CA GLY A 121 -1.77 26.18 -15.46
C GLY A 121 -2.65 25.11 -14.82
N ALA A 122 -2.44 24.74 -13.55
CA ALA A 122 -3.33 23.85 -12.82
C ALA A 122 -4.62 24.58 -12.42
N ALA A 123 -5.78 24.05 -12.83
CA ALA A 123 -7.08 24.57 -12.43
C ALA A 123 -8.11 23.45 -12.22
N LEU A 124 -8.90 23.60 -11.20
CA LEU A 124 -10.16 22.88 -11.01
C LEU A 124 -11.22 23.92 -10.64
N ALA A 125 -12.26 24.04 -11.47
CA ALA A 125 -13.35 24.95 -11.24
C ALA A 125 -14.71 24.27 -11.45
N VAL A 126 -15.68 24.75 -10.71
CA VAL A 126 -17.08 24.31 -10.74
C VAL A 126 -17.91 25.46 -11.29
N GLU A 127 -18.56 25.30 -12.44
CA GLU A 127 -19.46 26.28 -13.02
C GLU A 127 -20.91 25.90 -12.68
N ARG A 128 -21.61 26.78 -11.96
CA ARG A 128 -23.01 26.59 -11.53
C ARG A 128 -23.79 27.87 -11.68
N ASN A 129 -24.91 27.83 -12.41
CA ASN A 129 -25.83 28.98 -12.56
C ASN A 129 -25.14 30.28 -13.01
N GLY A 130 -24.13 30.19 -13.90
CA GLY A 130 -23.31 31.32 -14.34
C GLY A 130 -22.32 31.84 -13.29
N ARG A 131 -22.07 31.08 -12.27
CA ARG A 131 -21.07 31.38 -11.23
C ARG A 131 -19.94 30.33 -11.25
N GLU A 132 -18.71 30.79 -11.40
CA GLU A 132 -17.52 29.96 -11.26
C GLU A 132 -17.05 29.92 -9.81
N ILE A 133 -16.72 28.73 -9.35
CA ILE A 133 -16.09 28.45 -8.06
C ILE A 133 -14.76 27.76 -8.34
N ALA A 134 -13.66 28.51 -8.27
CA ALA A 134 -12.31 27.96 -8.45
C ALA A 134 -11.79 27.35 -7.14
N LEU A 135 -11.26 26.14 -7.20
CA LEU A 135 -10.61 25.47 -6.09
C LEU A 135 -9.12 25.88 -6.03
N ARG A 136 -8.57 25.93 -4.83
CA ARG A 136 -7.17 26.31 -4.59
C ARG A 136 -6.24 25.11 -4.72
N PHE A 137 -5.23 25.25 -5.59
CA PHE A 137 -4.17 24.25 -5.78
C PHE A 137 -3.41 23.98 -4.47
N GLY A 138 -3.11 22.72 -4.20
CA GLY A 138 -2.41 22.25 -3.00
C GLY A 138 -3.27 22.22 -1.75
N GLU A 139 -4.17 23.20 -1.56
CA GLU A 139 -5.02 23.29 -0.38
C GLU A 139 -6.32 22.48 -0.54
N GLN A 140 -6.96 22.56 -1.70
CA GLN A 140 -8.28 21.99 -1.96
C GLN A 140 -8.25 20.89 -3.01
N PHE A 141 -7.33 20.98 -3.97
CA PHE A 141 -7.17 19.96 -5.00
C PHE A 141 -5.72 19.81 -5.45
N LEU A 142 -5.44 18.66 -6.06
CA LEU A 142 -4.23 18.40 -6.84
C LEU A 142 -4.61 17.72 -8.15
N PRO A 143 -4.12 18.21 -9.31
CA PRO A 143 -4.29 17.48 -10.56
C PRO A 143 -3.42 16.21 -10.53
N ALA A 144 -3.87 15.12 -11.15
CA ALA A 144 -3.00 14.00 -11.44
C ALA A 144 -2.15 14.31 -12.68
N PRO A 145 -0.88 13.84 -12.74
CA PRO A 145 -0.12 13.95 -13.96
C PRO A 145 -0.79 13.20 -15.11
N ASP A 146 -0.80 13.78 -16.29
CA ASP A 146 -1.23 13.10 -17.51
C ASP A 146 -0.02 12.48 -18.22
N PHE A 147 -0.10 11.20 -18.56
CA PHE A 147 0.95 10.48 -19.29
C PHE A 147 0.73 10.50 -20.81
N ASN A 148 -0.39 11.03 -21.28
CA ASN A 148 -0.77 11.04 -22.70
C ASN A 148 -0.60 12.41 -23.35
N ALA A 149 -0.66 13.50 -22.55
CA ALA A 149 -0.53 14.88 -23.02
C ALA A 149 0.21 15.73 -21.99
N ALA A 150 1.08 16.63 -22.48
CA ALA A 150 1.80 17.58 -21.63
C ALA A 150 0.89 18.69 -21.07
N GLU A 151 -0.25 18.93 -21.69
CA GLU A 151 -1.21 19.95 -21.27
C GLU A 151 -2.62 19.49 -21.61
N HIS A 152 -3.56 19.77 -20.73
CA HIS A 152 -4.99 19.63 -21.01
C HIS A 152 -5.76 20.78 -20.38
N ASP A 153 -6.88 21.13 -21.02
CA ASP A 153 -7.92 22.02 -20.50
C ASP A 153 -9.25 21.42 -20.95
N LEU A 154 -9.97 20.87 -20.00
CA LEU A 154 -11.20 20.11 -20.23
C LEU A 154 -12.34 20.72 -19.44
N GLU A 155 -13.41 21.11 -20.11
CA GLU A 155 -14.67 21.50 -19.49
C GLU A 155 -15.79 20.60 -19.99
N ALA A 156 -16.55 20.00 -19.06
CA ALA A 156 -17.67 19.12 -19.38
C ALA A 156 -18.68 19.01 -18.23
N PRO A 157 -19.95 18.62 -18.53
CA PRO A 157 -20.88 18.20 -17.49
C PRO A 157 -20.30 17.09 -16.63
N ALA A 158 -20.71 17.02 -15.36
CA ALA A 158 -20.20 16.07 -14.41
C ALA A 158 -21.28 15.12 -13.86
N VAL A 159 -20.86 13.91 -13.50
CA VAL A 159 -21.72 12.87 -12.93
C VAL A 159 -21.03 12.27 -11.73
N PHE A 160 -21.70 12.24 -10.58
CA PHE A 160 -21.25 11.47 -9.44
C PHE A 160 -21.58 9.99 -9.67
N VAL A 161 -20.59 9.11 -9.54
CA VAL A 161 -20.66 7.68 -9.88
C VAL A 161 -20.39 6.81 -8.65
N GLY A 162 -20.72 7.30 -7.44
CA GLY A 162 -20.47 6.53 -6.24
C GLY A 162 -18.97 6.22 -6.04
N GLN A 163 -18.63 4.94 -5.94
CA GLN A 163 -17.24 4.47 -5.86
C GLN A 163 -16.67 4.06 -7.22
N GLY A 164 -17.44 4.20 -8.32
CA GLY A 164 -16.99 3.82 -9.66
C GLY A 164 -16.75 2.33 -9.84
N VAL A 165 -17.55 1.49 -9.21
CA VAL A 165 -17.44 0.03 -9.23
C VAL A 165 -18.46 -0.57 -10.18
N HIS A 166 -17.96 -1.36 -11.15
CA HIS A 166 -18.77 -2.19 -12.03
C HIS A 166 -18.51 -3.68 -11.73
N ALA A 167 -19.41 -4.32 -11.01
CA ALA A 167 -19.32 -5.69 -10.56
C ALA A 167 -20.69 -6.39 -10.68
N PRO A 168 -21.22 -6.56 -11.91
CA PRO A 168 -22.56 -7.13 -12.12
C PRO A 168 -22.68 -8.55 -11.60
N GLU A 169 -21.59 -9.33 -11.60
CA GLU A 169 -21.53 -10.67 -11.02
C GLU A 169 -21.76 -10.69 -9.50
N LEU A 170 -21.56 -9.54 -8.83
CA LEU A 170 -21.84 -9.34 -7.40
C LEU A 170 -23.12 -8.54 -7.15
N GLY A 171 -23.94 -8.33 -8.19
CA GLY A 171 -25.15 -7.51 -8.11
C GLY A 171 -24.89 -6.05 -7.76
N HIS A 172 -23.75 -5.49 -8.21
CA HIS A 172 -23.39 -4.10 -7.97
C HIS A 172 -22.94 -3.40 -9.26
N ASP A 173 -23.55 -2.25 -9.52
CA ASP A 173 -23.22 -1.42 -10.67
C ASP A 173 -23.48 0.06 -10.35
N ASP A 174 -22.40 0.80 -10.06
CA ASP A 174 -22.44 2.24 -9.79
C ASP A 174 -22.80 3.07 -11.06
N PHE A 175 -22.75 2.45 -12.24
CA PHE A 175 -23.03 3.09 -13.53
C PHE A 175 -24.49 2.93 -13.96
N ALA A 176 -25.27 2.13 -13.26
CA ALA A 176 -26.65 1.82 -13.64
C ALA A 176 -27.51 3.08 -13.78
N GLY A 177 -28.07 3.29 -14.97
CA GLY A 177 -28.92 4.46 -15.26
C GLY A 177 -28.18 5.78 -15.49
N LEU A 178 -26.84 5.77 -15.50
CA LEU A 178 -26.01 6.96 -15.73
C LEU A 178 -25.48 6.98 -17.18
N ASP A 179 -25.37 8.15 -17.77
CA ASP A 179 -24.66 8.39 -19.03
C ASP A 179 -23.40 9.20 -18.75
N LEU A 180 -22.23 8.56 -18.92
CA LEU A 180 -20.92 9.19 -18.71
C LEU A 180 -20.24 9.63 -20.00
N ARG A 181 -20.82 9.36 -21.17
CA ARG A 181 -20.18 9.67 -22.45
C ARG A 181 -19.93 11.16 -22.61
N GLY A 182 -18.66 11.52 -22.74
CA GLY A 182 -18.24 12.92 -22.87
C GLY A 182 -18.36 13.75 -21.58
N LYS A 183 -18.42 13.09 -20.40
CA LYS A 183 -18.59 13.77 -19.11
C LYS A 183 -17.42 13.49 -18.17
N ILE A 184 -17.30 14.30 -17.13
CA ILE A 184 -16.36 14.13 -16.03
C ILE A 184 -17.04 13.28 -14.95
N ALA A 185 -16.43 12.16 -14.61
CA ALA A 185 -16.88 11.33 -13.49
C ALA A 185 -16.34 11.89 -12.18
N VAL A 186 -17.21 12.03 -11.18
CA VAL A 186 -16.84 12.33 -9.80
C VAL A 186 -17.03 11.06 -8.99
N VAL A 187 -15.97 10.61 -8.28
CA VAL A 187 -15.98 9.33 -7.56
C VAL A 187 -15.33 9.43 -6.20
N PHE A 188 -15.73 8.56 -5.27
CA PHE A 188 -15.00 8.28 -4.04
C PHE A 188 -14.03 7.11 -4.24
N GLY A 189 -13.05 7.00 -3.35
CA GLY A 189 -12.20 5.83 -3.21
C GLY A 189 -12.96 4.59 -2.71
N GLY A 190 -12.22 3.49 -2.50
CA GLY A 190 -12.77 2.26 -1.90
C GLY A 190 -13.68 1.45 -2.82
N ALA A 191 -14.36 0.47 -2.24
CA ALA A 191 -15.35 -0.40 -2.85
C ALA A 191 -16.44 -0.73 -1.84
N PRO A 192 -17.62 -1.25 -2.25
CA PRO A 192 -18.72 -1.52 -1.33
C PRO A 192 -18.32 -2.37 -0.12
N ALA A 193 -18.63 -1.89 1.09
CA ALA A 193 -18.27 -2.56 2.34
C ALA A 193 -18.86 -3.99 2.48
N ARG A 194 -19.94 -4.31 1.73
CA ARG A 194 -20.54 -5.65 1.70
C ARG A 194 -19.71 -6.68 0.91
N PHE A 195 -18.74 -6.24 0.12
CA PHE A 195 -17.82 -7.15 -0.55
C PHE A 195 -16.85 -7.75 0.47
N ASP A 196 -16.46 -9.02 0.28
CA ASP A 196 -15.33 -9.56 1.02
C ASP A 196 -14.02 -8.84 0.69
N ASN A 197 -12.99 -9.12 1.47
CA ASN A 197 -11.72 -8.41 1.36
C ASN A 197 -11.08 -8.52 -0.03
N ASP A 198 -11.11 -9.68 -0.67
CA ASP A 198 -10.51 -9.89 -1.99
C ASP A 198 -11.17 -9.03 -3.06
N ARG A 199 -12.50 -9.04 -3.06
CA ARG A 199 -13.30 -8.26 -4.00
C ARG A 199 -13.19 -6.77 -3.70
N ARG A 200 -13.18 -6.39 -2.41
CA ARG A 200 -12.91 -5.00 -2.03
C ARG A 200 -11.53 -4.56 -2.50
N ALA A 201 -10.49 -5.36 -2.27
CA ALA A 201 -9.14 -5.11 -2.73
C ALA A 201 -9.07 -4.88 -4.25
N PHE A 202 -9.64 -5.78 -5.03
CA PHE A 202 -9.67 -5.68 -6.48
C PHE A 202 -10.42 -4.44 -6.98
N TYR A 203 -11.67 -4.24 -6.53
CA TYR A 203 -12.52 -3.15 -7.04
C TYR A 203 -12.17 -1.77 -6.47
N SER A 204 -11.44 -1.67 -5.35
CA SER A 204 -10.90 -0.39 -4.87
C SER A 204 -9.65 0.07 -5.62
N ALA A 205 -8.98 -0.81 -6.35
CA ALA A 205 -7.79 -0.46 -7.09
C ALA A 205 -8.06 0.64 -8.13
N LYS A 206 -7.26 1.73 -8.10
CA LYS A 206 -7.39 2.90 -9.00
C LYS A 206 -7.46 2.49 -10.47
N ARG A 207 -6.64 1.50 -10.86
CA ARG A 207 -6.60 0.97 -12.22
C ARG A 207 -7.95 0.39 -12.67
N GLU A 208 -8.61 -0.42 -11.83
CA GLU A 208 -9.89 -1.03 -12.16
C GLU A 208 -11.01 0.01 -12.24
N LYS A 209 -10.98 1.02 -11.36
CA LYS A 209 -11.90 2.17 -11.45
C LYS A 209 -11.72 2.95 -12.74
N LEU A 210 -10.48 3.32 -13.07
CA LEU A 210 -10.20 4.08 -14.29
C LEU A 210 -10.57 3.30 -15.54
N ARG A 211 -10.38 1.97 -15.56
CA ARG A 211 -10.83 1.11 -16.64
C ARG A 211 -12.34 1.17 -16.79
N ALA A 212 -13.10 0.93 -15.71
CA ALA A 212 -14.56 0.98 -15.76
C ALA A 212 -15.08 2.35 -16.19
N LEU A 213 -14.51 3.44 -15.66
CA LEU A 213 -14.88 4.81 -16.07
C LEU A 213 -14.60 5.08 -17.55
N ALA A 214 -13.43 4.65 -18.05
CA ALA A 214 -13.07 4.79 -19.46
C ALA A 214 -13.99 3.98 -20.39
N GLU A 215 -14.32 2.75 -20.02
CA GLU A 215 -15.23 1.88 -20.76
C GLU A 215 -16.66 2.44 -20.81
N HIS A 216 -17.10 3.18 -19.77
CA HIS A 216 -18.40 3.88 -19.76
C HIS A 216 -18.35 5.27 -20.42
N GLY A 217 -17.20 5.67 -20.99
CA GLY A 217 -17.05 6.87 -21.81
C GLY A 217 -16.76 8.16 -21.05
N ALA A 218 -16.33 8.09 -19.79
CA ALA A 218 -15.84 9.25 -19.06
C ALA A 218 -14.60 9.84 -19.76
N ILE A 219 -14.53 11.17 -19.83
CA ILE A 219 -13.41 11.91 -20.44
C ILE A 219 -12.55 12.64 -19.42
N GLY A 220 -12.97 12.68 -18.18
CA GLY A 220 -12.23 13.21 -17.04
C GLY A 220 -12.68 12.55 -15.75
N VAL A 221 -11.84 12.61 -14.70
CA VAL A 221 -12.13 12.03 -13.40
C VAL A 221 -11.74 12.98 -12.27
N VAL A 222 -12.66 13.23 -11.35
CA VAL A 222 -12.40 13.89 -10.08
C VAL A 222 -12.60 12.87 -8.97
N MET A 223 -11.51 12.49 -8.30
CA MET A 223 -11.56 11.69 -7.08
C MET A 223 -11.73 12.62 -5.89
N VAL A 224 -12.73 12.38 -5.08
CA VAL A 224 -12.96 13.16 -3.86
C VAL A 224 -12.60 12.28 -2.66
N ASN A 225 -11.68 12.75 -1.85
CA ASN A 225 -11.34 12.07 -0.60
C ASN A 225 -12.52 12.13 0.38
N THR A 226 -12.69 11.08 1.13
CA THR A 226 -13.59 11.06 2.28
C THR A 226 -12.82 11.42 3.56
N PRO A 227 -13.50 11.80 4.66
CA PRO A 227 -12.84 11.97 5.96
C PRO A 227 -12.09 10.72 6.44
N GLN A 228 -12.53 9.52 6.06
CA GLN A 228 -11.84 8.27 6.38
C GLN A 228 -10.53 8.14 5.60
N ASP A 229 -10.52 8.45 4.30
CA ASP A 229 -9.29 8.43 3.49
C ASP A 229 -8.23 9.39 4.09
N GLU A 230 -8.65 10.55 4.60
CA GLU A 230 -7.75 11.55 5.20
C GLU A 230 -7.38 11.26 6.65
N ALA A 231 -8.13 10.42 7.35
CA ALA A 231 -7.72 9.88 8.65
C ALA A 231 -6.58 8.87 8.50
N GLU A 232 -6.57 8.09 7.41
CA GLU A 232 -5.51 7.14 7.07
C GLU A 232 -4.28 7.85 6.46
N ARG A 233 -4.53 8.78 5.53
CA ARG A 233 -3.49 9.60 4.87
C ARG A 233 -3.91 11.08 4.83
N PRO A 234 -3.43 11.90 5.76
CA PRO A 234 -3.77 13.32 5.83
C PRO A 234 -3.51 14.05 4.52
N TRP A 235 -4.44 14.92 4.11
CA TRP A 235 -4.30 15.73 2.89
C TRP A 235 -2.99 16.50 2.82
N THR A 236 -2.55 17.07 3.95
CA THR A 236 -1.29 17.82 4.06
C THR A 236 -0.08 16.99 3.62
N GLN A 237 -0.02 15.71 3.98
CA GLN A 237 1.07 14.83 3.55
C GLN A 237 1.13 14.68 2.02
N THR A 238 -0.02 14.58 1.36
CA THR A 238 -0.11 14.52 -0.09
C THR A 238 0.22 15.88 -0.71
N ALA A 239 -0.32 16.96 -0.14
CA ALA A 239 -0.13 18.32 -0.62
C ALA A 239 1.32 18.80 -0.50
N ASP A 240 2.00 18.53 0.61
CA ASP A 240 3.40 18.89 0.82
C ASP A 240 4.35 18.18 -0.16
N ASN A 241 3.95 17.00 -0.62
CA ASN A 241 4.69 16.19 -1.58
C ASN A 241 4.13 16.27 -3.02
N TRP A 242 3.38 17.31 -3.37
CA TRP A 242 2.73 17.43 -4.68
C TRP A 242 3.69 17.34 -5.88
N GLN A 243 4.95 17.72 -5.70
CA GLN A 243 5.99 17.68 -6.74
C GLN A 243 6.53 16.27 -6.99
N ARG A 244 6.23 15.28 -6.14
CA ARG A 244 6.70 13.92 -6.38
C ARG A 244 6.17 13.40 -7.72
N PRO A 245 7.05 12.85 -8.57
CA PRO A 245 6.64 12.34 -9.85
C PRO A 245 5.84 11.05 -9.69
N GLU A 246 4.87 10.86 -10.58
CA GLU A 246 4.28 9.56 -10.85
C GLU A 246 5.03 8.89 -11.99
N MET A 247 4.97 7.56 -12.06
CA MET A 247 5.58 6.80 -13.15
C MET A 247 4.60 5.78 -13.74
N ARG A 248 4.89 5.39 -14.99
CA ARG A 248 4.22 4.27 -15.69
C ARG A 248 5.27 3.51 -16.48
N LEU A 249 5.01 2.24 -16.74
CA LEU A 249 5.79 1.48 -17.71
C LEU A 249 5.67 2.15 -19.09
N ARG A 250 6.78 2.22 -19.81
CA ARG A 250 6.83 2.71 -21.18
C ARG A 250 6.77 1.52 -22.15
N GLY A 251 5.72 1.46 -22.93
CA GLY A 251 5.56 0.45 -23.99
C GLY A 251 6.58 0.61 -25.12
N ALA A 252 6.64 -0.39 -26.00
CA ALA A 252 7.52 -0.39 -27.17
C ALA A 252 7.19 0.76 -28.15
N ASP A 253 5.96 1.25 -28.17
CA ASP A 253 5.52 2.40 -28.94
C ASP A 253 5.90 3.76 -28.29
N GLY A 254 6.59 3.74 -27.15
CA GLY A 254 7.01 4.91 -26.39
C GLY A 254 5.93 5.51 -25.50
N LYS A 255 4.70 4.97 -25.50
CA LYS A 255 3.59 5.46 -24.69
C LYS A 255 3.53 4.77 -23.33
N ALA A 256 2.80 5.41 -22.40
CA ALA A 256 2.56 4.83 -21.10
C ALA A 256 1.58 3.65 -21.17
N VAL A 257 1.93 2.56 -20.50
CA VAL A 257 1.04 1.42 -20.29
C VAL A 257 -0.03 1.81 -19.26
N ASP A 258 -1.27 1.36 -19.46
CA ASP A 258 -2.42 1.63 -18.57
C ASP A 258 -2.66 3.13 -18.28
N SER A 259 -2.49 3.97 -19.28
CA SER A 259 -2.67 5.41 -19.16
C SER A 259 -4.09 5.90 -19.44
N PHE A 260 -4.98 5.02 -19.93
CA PHE A 260 -6.37 5.33 -20.27
C PHE A 260 -6.54 6.63 -21.09
N PRO A 261 -6.10 6.68 -22.37
CA PRO A 261 -6.05 7.93 -23.16
C PRO A 261 -7.39 8.62 -23.38
N SER A 262 -8.52 7.92 -23.18
CA SER A 262 -9.86 8.53 -23.21
C SER A 262 -10.13 9.46 -22.03
N ILE A 263 -9.42 9.27 -20.89
CA ILE A 263 -9.49 10.12 -19.70
C ILE A 263 -8.44 11.22 -19.86
N ARG A 264 -8.87 12.41 -20.28
CA ARG A 264 -8.00 13.54 -20.65
C ARG A 264 -7.65 14.48 -19.52
N GLY A 265 -8.16 14.24 -18.32
CA GLY A 265 -7.85 15.04 -17.14
C GLY A 265 -8.30 14.33 -15.87
N MET A 266 -7.47 14.42 -14.83
CA MET A 266 -7.79 13.86 -13.53
C MET A 266 -7.35 14.81 -12.41
N ALA A 267 -8.13 14.84 -11.33
CA ALA A 267 -7.78 15.57 -10.11
C ALA A 267 -8.25 14.80 -8.87
N THR A 268 -7.58 15.05 -7.74
CA THR A 268 -8.04 14.65 -6.42
C THR A 268 -8.44 15.90 -5.64
N VAL A 269 -9.56 15.85 -4.93
CA VAL A 269 -10.09 16.92 -4.09
C VAL A 269 -10.08 16.48 -2.65
N SER A 270 -9.65 17.36 -1.73
CA SER A 270 -9.66 17.09 -0.30
C SER A 270 -11.09 16.93 0.24
N ALA A 271 -11.24 16.14 1.30
CA ALA A 271 -12.53 15.97 1.98
C ALA A 271 -13.14 17.31 2.44
N ALA A 272 -12.29 18.22 2.91
CA ALA A 272 -12.72 19.57 3.33
C ALA A 272 -13.26 20.44 2.19
N ALA A 273 -12.85 20.17 0.95
CA ALA A 273 -13.30 20.92 -0.23
C ALA A 273 -14.45 20.22 -0.99
N ALA A 274 -14.88 19.05 -0.57
CA ALA A 274 -15.87 18.24 -1.26
C ALA A 274 -17.19 18.98 -1.52
N ASP A 275 -17.68 19.81 -0.58
CA ASP A 275 -18.92 20.58 -0.77
C ASP A 275 -18.84 21.58 -1.94
N LEU A 276 -17.65 22.01 -2.35
CA LEU A 276 -17.49 22.86 -3.54
C LEU A 276 -17.82 22.07 -4.83
N VAL A 277 -17.43 20.80 -4.89
CA VAL A 277 -17.72 19.92 -6.02
C VAL A 277 -19.20 19.55 -6.07
N PHE A 278 -19.84 19.35 -4.93
CA PHE A 278 -21.24 18.96 -4.80
C PHE A 278 -22.21 20.17 -4.67
N ALA A 279 -21.71 21.41 -4.76
CA ALA A 279 -22.51 22.62 -4.66
C ALA A 279 -23.72 22.58 -5.58
N ASP A 280 -24.88 23.03 -5.08
CA ASP A 280 -26.19 23.03 -5.77
C ASP A 280 -26.66 21.65 -6.27
N GLY A 281 -25.96 20.58 -5.87
CA GLY A 281 -26.34 19.20 -6.17
C GLY A 281 -27.48 18.69 -5.29
N PRO A 282 -28.03 17.50 -5.58
CA PRO A 282 -29.16 16.94 -4.83
C PRO A 282 -28.76 16.46 -3.41
N ARG A 283 -27.47 16.34 -3.13
CA ARG A 283 -26.92 15.92 -1.81
C ARG A 283 -25.65 16.70 -1.48
N THR A 284 -25.45 16.99 -0.19
CA THR A 284 -24.20 17.57 0.33
C THR A 284 -23.10 16.50 0.42
N ALA A 285 -21.83 16.92 0.52
CA ALA A 285 -20.72 16.00 0.74
C ALA A 285 -20.92 15.16 2.00
N ALA A 286 -21.36 15.75 3.11
CA ALA A 286 -21.64 15.04 4.35
C ALA A 286 -22.66 13.91 4.16
N GLN A 287 -23.78 14.18 3.47
CA GLN A 287 -24.78 13.15 3.17
C GLN A 287 -24.24 12.03 2.28
N LEU A 288 -23.29 12.33 1.40
CA LEU A 288 -22.65 11.34 0.56
C LEU A 288 -21.62 10.52 1.33
N PHE A 289 -20.88 11.11 2.26
CA PHE A 289 -19.98 10.40 3.15
C PHE A 289 -20.73 9.43 4.06
N ASP A 290 -21.85 9.86 4.65
CA ASP A 290 -22.73 8.99 5.43
C ASP A 290 -23.28 7.82 4.59
N ALA A 291 -23.69 8.12 3.34
CA ALA A 291 -24.18 7.11 2.40
C ALA A 291 -23.08 6.11 1.99
N ALA A 292 -21.82 6.56 1.86
CA ALA A 292 -20.68 5.69 1.60
C ALA A 292 -20.44 4.70 2.73
N GLN A 293 -20.45 5.17 3.97
CA GLN A 293 -20.31 4.33 5.16
C GLN A 293 -21.47 3.33 5.30
N ALA A 294 -22.69 3.77 4.95
CA ALA A 294 -23.88 2.92 4.98
C ALA A 294 -23.98 1.94 3.79
N GLY A 295 -23.05 2.02 2.80
CA GLY A 295 -23.14 1.23 1.57
C GLY A 295 -24.33 1.56 0.69
N ALA A 296 -24.85 2.81 0.76
CA ALA A 296 -26.08 3.28 0.12
C ALA A 296 -25.82 4.41 -0.89
N LEU A 297 -24.62 4.45 -1.48
CA LEU A 297 -24.30 5.41 -2.52
C LEU A 297 -25.19 5.18 -3.77
N GLN A 298 -25.59 6.28 -4.38
CA GLN A 298 -26.29 6.30 -5.67
C GLN A 298 -25.71 7.41 -6.50
N GLY A 299 -25.46 7.12 -7.79
CA GLY A 299 -24.97 8.10 -8.73
C GLY A 299 -26.07 9.06 -9.20
N PHE A 300 -25.66 10.28 -9.60
CA PHE A 300 -26.55 11.31 -10.15
C PHE A 300 -25.78 12.33 -10.98
N ALA A 301 -26.46 12.99 -11.89
CA ALA A 301 -25.89 14.11 -12.63
C ALA A 301 -25.68 15.32 -11.72
N LEU A 302 -24.50 15.94 -11.77
CA LEU A 302 -24.23 17.20 -11.11
C LEU A 302 -24.72 18.37 -12.00
N PRO A 303 -25.23 19.47 -11.42
CA PRO A 303 -25.60 20.63 -12.20
C PRO A 303 -24.37 21.33 -12.82
N GLY A 304 -24.51 21.99 -13.98
CA GLY A 304 -23.46 22.75 -14.66
C GLY A 304 -22.28 21.92 -15.16
N THR A 305 -21.06 22.48 -15.12
CA THR A 305 -19.85 21.85 -15.63
C THR A 305 -18.72 21.84 -14.59
N LEU A 306 -17.74 20.98 -14.80
CA LEU A 306 -16.42 21.05 -14.16
C LEU A 306 -15.38 21.38 -15.23
N ARG A 307 -14.41 22.21 -14.87
CA ARG A 307 -13.21 22.47 -15.67
C ARG A 307 -11.99 21.89 -14.98
N LEU A 308 -11.22 21.11 -15.72
CA LEU A 308 -9.96 20.49 -15.31
C LEU A 308 -8.87 20.97 -16.25
N ALA A 309 -7.86 21.68 -15.74
CA ALA A 309 -6.69 22.03 -16.51
C ALA A 309 -5.42 21.66 -15.73
N ALA A 310 -4.42 21.16 -16.43
CA ALA A 310 -3.11 20.88 -15.85
C ALA A 310 -2.02 20.84 -16.91
N ARG A 311 -0.79 21.07 -16.45
CA ARG A 311 0.44 20.84 -17.19
C ARG A 311 1.25 19.74 -16.53
N THR A 312 1.88 18.93 -17.37
CA THR A 312 2.67 17.77 -16.95
C THR A 312 3.96 17.74 -17.76
N LYS A 313 5.08 17.69 -17.08
CA LYS A 313 6.37 17.38 -17.71
C LYS A 313 6.51 15.86 -17.78
N ILE A 314 6.59 15.30 -19.01
CA ILE A 314 6.72 13.86 -19.26
C ILE A 314 8.13 13.60 -19.76
N GLU A 315 8.84 12.66 -19.11
CA GLU A 315 10.22 12.31 -19.46
C GLU A 315 10.41 10.79 -19.46
N PRO A 316 11.10 10.22 -20.46
CA PRO A 316 11.55 8.84 -20.38
C PRO A 316 12.62 8.70 -19.30
N VAL A 317 12.49 7.68 -18.47
CA VAL A 317 13.43 7.31 -17.41
C VAL A 317 13.70 5.82 -17.51
N ALA A 318 14.93 5.40 -17.26
CA ALA A 318 15.28 4.00 -17.11
C ALA A 318 15.53 3.69 -15.64
N SER A 319 15.03 2.55 -15.20
CA SER A 319 15.40 1.91 -13.94
C SER A 319 15.72 0.44 -14.20
N ARG A 320 15.97 -0.34 -13.17
CA ARG A 320 16.37 -1.73 -13.34
C ARG A 320 15.99 -2.60 -12.15
N ASN A 321 15.48 -3.80 -12.40
CA ASN A 321 15.43 -4.85 -11.42
C ASN A 321 16.80 -5.50 -11.28
N VAL A 322 17.13 -6.04 -10.10
CA VAL A 322 18.36 -6.83 -9.88
C VAL A 322 17.98 -8.29 -9.76
N VAL A 323 18.41 -9.12 -10.70
CA VAL A 323 17.97 -10.52 -10.86
C VAL A 323 19.13 -11.48 -10.73
N ALA A 324 19.00 -12.43 -9.79
CA ALA A 324 19.98 -13.48 -9.57
C ALA A 324 19.33 -14.86 -9.60
N ARG A 325 20.09 -15.90 -9.95
CA ARG A 325 19.61 -17.28 -10.04
C ARG A 325 20.47 -18.24 -9.20
N LEU A 326 19.79 -19.08 -8.45
CA LEU A 326 20.33 -20.34 -7.93
C LEU A 326 19.81 -21.46 -8.84
N ALA A 327 20.71 -22.16 -9.54
CA ALA A 327 20.33 -23.24 -10.43
C ALA A 327 19.76 -24.44 -9.67
N GLY A 328 18.69 -25.02 -10.18
CA GLY A 328 18.11 -26.25 -9.68
C GLY A 328 18.96 -27.48 -9.97
N GLY A 329 18.88 -28.47 -9.09
CA GLY A 329 19.68 -29.72 -9.17
C GLY A 329 19.02 -30.85 -9.95
N ASP A 330 17.77 -30.74 -10.39
CA ASP A 330 17.04 -31.82 -11.07
C ASP A 330 16.88 -31.51 -12.56
N ALA A 331 17.28 -32.45 -13.43
CA ALA A 331 17.27 -32.24 -14.89
C ALA A 331 15.87 -31.94 -15.48
N ALA A 332 14.80 -32.45 -14.86
CA ALA A 332 13.42 -32.24 -15.35
C ALA A 332 12.79 -30.96 -14.77
N LEU A 333 13.18 -30.55 -13.56
CA LEU A 333 12.56 -29.44 -12.83
C LEU A 333 13.39 -28.16 -12.84
N ALA A 334 14.67 -28.18 -13.13
CA ALA A 334 15.57 -27.01 -13.09
C ALA A 334 15.16 -25.88 -14.05
N ALA A 335 14.37 -26.18 -15.09
CA ALA A 335 13.80 -25.16 -15.98
C ALA A 335 12.61 -24.41 -15.37
N GLN A 336 12.05 -24.88 -14.25
CA GLN A 336 10.98 -24.22 -13.50
C GLN A 336 11.58 -23.38 -12.37
N HIS A 337 10.95 -22.23 -12.04
CA HIS A 337 11.52 -21.25 -11.14
C HIS A 337 10.54 -20.83 -10.05
N VAL A 338 10.99 -20.87 -8.80
CA VAL A 338 10.36 -20.16 -7.70
C VAL A 338 10.97 -18.76 -7.65
N VAL A 339 10.15 -17.73 -7.52
CA VAL A 339 10.59 -16.32 -7.55
C VAL A 339 10.47 -15.74 -6.15
N TYR A 340 11.56 -15.21 -5.64
CA TYR A 340 11.59 -14.39 -4.42
C TYR A 340 11.69 -12.93 -4.82
N THR A 341 10.88 -12.08 -4.20
CA THR A 341 10.87 -10.65 -4.48
C THR A 341 10.95 -9.81 -3.20
N ALA A 342 11.60 -8.68 -3.30
CA ALA A 342 11.50 -7.56 -2.38
C ALA A 342 11.80 -6.29 -3.18
N HIS A 343 11.04 -5.20 -2.97
CA HIS A 343 11.38 -3.96 -3.66
C HIS A 343 12.58 -3.27 -3.02
N LEU A 344 13.36 -2.60 -3.85
CA LEU A 344 14.60 -1.94 -3.48
C LEU A 344 14.46 -0.42 -3.44
N ASP A 345 13.56 0.12 -4.25
CA ASP A 345 13.28 1.55 -4.28
C ASP A 345 12.52 2.01 -3.02
N HIS A 346 12.58 3.32 -2.76
CA HIS A 346 11.74 4.00 -1.81
C HIS A 346 11.44 5.42 -2.33
N LEU A 347 11.06 6.34 -1.48
CA LEU A 347 10.46 7.62 -1.87
C LEU A 347 11.46 8.71 -2.25
N GLY A 348 12.76 8.50 -2.07
CA GLY A 348 13.79 9.47 -2.45
C GLY A 348 13.86 10.69 -1.53
N ILE A 349 14.10 11.85 -2.13
CA ILE A 349 14.16 13.14 -1.43
C ILE A 349 12.82 13.85 -1.60
N GLY A 350 12.17 14.17 -0.49
CA GLY A 350 10.84 14.77 -0.47
C GLY A 350 10.77 16.10 0.28
N ALA A 351 9.55 16.48 0.67
CA ALA A 351 9.33 17.60 1.55
C ALA A 351 10.03 17.37 2.90
N PRO A 352 10.65 18.43 3.49
CA PRO A 352 11.29 18.30 4.79
C PRO A 352 10.27 18.04 5.88
N VAL A 353 10.60 17.08 6.75
CA VAL A 353 9.80 16.74 7.95
C VAL A 353 10.65 17.09 9.17
N LYS A 354 10.05 17.79 10.12
CA LYS A 354 10.72 18.16 11.35
C LYS A 354 10.66 17.00 12.35
N GLY A 355 11.82 16.50 12.74
CA GLY A 355 11.97 15.46 13.75
C GLY A 355 11.69 15.97 15.17
N GLU A 356 11.63 15.05 16.13
CA GLU A 356 11.46 15.38 17.56
C GLU A 356 12.63 16.22 18.11
N ASP A 357 13.82 16.05 17.57
CA ASP A 357 15.02 16.84 17.88
C ASP A 357 15.00 18.26 17.28
N GLY A 358 13.97 18.60 16.52
CA GLY A 358 13.77 19.88 15.87
C GLY A 358 14.55 20.06 14.56
N ARG A 359 15.31 19.07 14.11
CA ARG A 359 15.99 19.08 12.80
C ARG A 359 15.01 18.74 11.70
N GLU A 360 15.24 19.31 10.53
CA GLU A 360 14.51 18.98 9.33
C GLU A 360 15.26 17.88 8.57
N ASP A 361 14.53 16.83 8.24
CA ASP A 361 14.99 15.75 7.39
C ASP A 361 14.10 15.65 6.15
N ARG A 362 14.69 15.33 5.01
CA ARG A 362 14.04 15.23 3.70
C ARG A 362 14.40 13.97 2.92
N ILE A 363 15.31 13.15 3.46
CA ILE A 363 15.70 11.89 2.85
C ILE A 363 14.81 10.80 3.44
N TYR A 364 14.06 10.14 2.59
CA TYR A 364 13.18 9.04 2.99
C TYR A 364 13.99 7.74 2.87
N ASN A 365 14.66 7.36 3.96
CA ASN A 365 15.65 6.29 3.95
C ASN A 365 15.05 4.90 3.80
N GLY A 366 13.80 4.65 4.27
CA GLY A 366 13.10 3.41 4.06
C GLY A 366 13.85 2.19 4.62
N ALA A 367 14.13 2.19 5.92
CA ALA A 367 14.85 1.10 6.56
C ALA A 367 13.97 -0.16 6.70
N ILE A 368 12.75 0.02 7.19
CA ILE A 368 11.74 -1.06 7.24
C ILE A 368 11.12 -1.23 5.85
N ASP A 369 10.86 -0.13 5.16
CA ASP A 369 10.23 -0.06 3.84
C ASP A 369 11.27 0.35 2.76
N ASN A 370 11.98 -0.54 2.11
CA ASN A 370 12.02 -2.00 2.28
C ASN A 370 13.46 -2.52 2.27
N ALA A 371 14.40 -1.75 2.89
CA ALA A 371 15.79 -2.22 3.03
C ALA A 371 15.84 -3.53 3.83
N LEU A 372 14.95 -3.69 4.84
CA LEU A 372 14.87 -4.90 5.66
C LEU A 372 14.38 -6.10 4.83
N GLY A 373 13.38 -5.93 3.98
CA GLY A 373 12.91 -6.99 3.08
C GLY A 373 14.01 -7.44 2.11
N VAL A 374 14.78 -6.51 1.55
CA VAL A 374 15.93 -6.83 0.69
C VAL A 374 17.02 -7.56 1.47
N ALA A 375 17.31 -7.16 2.70
CA ALA A 375 18.30 -7.85 3.55
C ALA A 375 17.87 -9.29 3.88
N ILE A 376 16.57 -9.50 4.15
CA ILE A 376 15.98 -10.83 4.35
C ILE A 376 16.03 -11.65 3.06
N LEU A 377 15.77 -11.06 1.90
CA LEU A 377 15.94 -11.70 0.58
C LEU A 377 17.37 -12.20 0.37
N LEU A 378 18.37 -11.39 0.69
CA LEU A 378 19.79 -11.74 0.60
C LEU A 378 20.17 -12.90 1.53
N GLU A 379 19.69 -12.91 2.77
CA GLU A 379 19.96 -13.99 3.72
C GLU A 379 19.19 -15.27 3.37
N THR A 380 17.96 -15.15 2.81
CA THR A 380 17.22 -16.27 2.23
C THR A 380 18.00 -16.94 1.09
N ALA A 381 18.56 -16.13 0.19
CA ALA A 381 19.39 -16.62 -0.91
C ALA A 381 20.66 -17.33 -0.40
N ARG A 382 21.32 -16.77 0.60
CA ARG A 382 22.49 -17.36 1.24
C ARG A 382 22.17 -18.72 1.87
N THR A 383 21.05 -18.79 2.60
CA THR A 383 20.58 -20.01 3.26
C THR A 383 20.36 -21.12 2.21
N LEU A 384 19.62 -20.83 1.14
CA LEU A 384 19.36 -21.81 0.08
C LEU A 384 20.62 -22.20 -0.70
N LYS A 385 21.55 -21.27 -0.92
CA LYS A 385 22.83 -21.54 -1.60
C LYS A 385 23.74 -22.47 -0.79
N ALA A 386 23.66 -22.44 0.54
CA ALA A 386 24.44 -23.31 1.42
C ALA A 386 23.88 -24.74 1.52
N GLU A 387 22.65 -24.99 1.07
CA GLU A 387 22.04 -26.30 1.14
C GLU A 387 22.64 -27.30 0.12
N SER A 388 22.80 -28.55 0.55
CA SER A 388 23.24 -29.66 -0.32
C SER A 388 22.36 -30.89 -0.04
N PRO A 389 21.78 -31.51 -1.06
CA PRO A 389 21.78 -31.08 -2.47
C PRO A 389 20.99 -29.79 -2.71
N ALA A 390 21.25 -29.10 -3.82
CA ALA A 390 20.48 -27.93 -4.24
C ALA A 390 18.98 -28.27 -4.41
N PRO A 391 18.05 -27.29 -4.31
CA PRO A 391 16.65 -27.49 -4.63
C PRO A 391 16.47 -28.04 -6.05
N LYS A 392 15.44 -28.84 -6.31
CA LYS A 392 15.22 -29.43 -7.63
C LYS A 392 14.88 -28.37 -8.68
N ARG A 393 13.95 -27.43 -8.38
CA ARG A 393 13.66 -26.25 -9.22
C ARG A 393 14.70 -25.17 -8.99
N SER A 394 14.94 -24.36 -9.99
CA SER A 394 15.73 -23.13 -9.85
C SER A 394 15.00 -22.09 -9.00
N MET A 395 15.80 -21.20 -8.37
CA MET A 395 15.27 -20.04 -7.63
C MET A 395 15.73 -18.77 -8.32
N LEU A 396 14.82 -17.81 -8.49
CA LEU A 396 15.13 -16.44 -8.88
C LEU A 396 14.98 -15.54 -7.67
N PHE A 397 15.96 -14.68 -7.43
CA PHE A 397 15.96 -13.65 -6.40
C PHE A 397 15.94 -12.31 -7.10
N VAL A 398 14.93 -11.50 -6.84
CA VAL A 398 14.68 -10.26 -7.57
C VAL A 398 14.49 -9.11 -6.59
N ALA A 399 15.45 -8.17 -6.60
CA ALA A 399 15.23 -6.87 -5.97
C ALA A 399 14.60 -5.95 -7.01
N LEU A 400 13.37 -5.52 -6.74
CA LEU A 400 12.50 -4.84 -7.69
C LEU A 400 12.65 -3.31 -7.61
N THR A 401 12.38 -2.64 -8.72
CA THR A 401 12.33 -1.18 -8.82
C THR A 401 10.90 -0.68 -8.94
N ALA A 402 10.68 0.57 -8.58
CA ALA A 402 9.44 1.31 -8.81
C ALA A 402 8.17 0.61 -8.26
N GLU A 403 8.31 -0.07 -7.13
CA GLU A 403 7.17 -0.54 -6.32
C GLU A 403 6.33 0.66 -5.88
N GLU A 404 6.96 1.68 -5.30
CA GLU A 404 6.40 2.93 -4.80
C GLU A 404 5.70 3.79 -5.89
N LYS A 405 5.93 3.45 -7.14
CA LYS A 405 5.31 4.07 -8.30
C LYS A 405 4.16 3.23 -8.88
N GLY A 406 3.78 2.14 -8.21
CA GLY A 406 2.65 1.26 -8.54
C GLY A 406 3.07 -0.10 -9.07
N LEU A 407 3.99 -0.79 -8.40
CA LEU A 407 4.44 -2.18 -8.65
C LEU A 407 5.10 -2.37 -10.03
N LEU A 408 5.71 -1.30 -10.60
CA LEU A 408 6.08 -1.29 -12.03
C LEU A 408 7.20 -2.28 -12.35
N GLY A 409 8.19 -2.42 -11.46
CA GLY A 409 9.27 -3.40 -11.63
C GLY A 409 8.79 -4.83 -11.57
N ALA A 410 7.87 -5.12 -10.65
CA ALA A 410 7.22 -6.43 -10.53
C ALA A 410 6.35 -6.74 -11.74
N GLU A 411 5.58 -5.76 -12.22
CA GLU A 411 4.74 -5.91 -13.41
C GLU A 411 5.59 -6.17 -14.66
N TRP A 412 6.69 -5.42 -14.81
CA TRP A 412 7.63 -5.65 -15.90
C TRP A 412 8.24 -7.04 -15.82
N PHE A 413 8.74 -7.46 -14.64
CA PHE A 413 9.33 -8.78 -14.45
C PHE A 413 8.32 -9.90 -14.72
N ALA A 414 7.10 -9.82 -14.21
CA ALA A 414 6.08 -10.86 -14.34
C ALA A 414 5.60 -11.02 -15.81
N THR A 415 5.68 -9.94 -16.61
CA THR A 415 5.27 -9.93 -18.03
C THR A 415 6.44 -10.11 -19.01
N HIS A 416 7.67 -9.80 -18.60
CA HIS A 416 8.91 -9.93 -19.39
C HIS A 416 10.01 -10.67 -18.59
N PRO A 417 9.71 -11.86 -18.04
CA PRO A 417 10.72 -12.58 -17.26
C PRO A 417 11.90 -13.01 -18.14
N PRO A 418 13.11 -13.14 -17.55
CA PRO A 418 14.31 -13.60 -18.27
C PRO A 418 14.29 -15.10 -18.61
N VAL A 419 13.20 -15.77 -18.31
CA VAL A 419 12.92 -17.19 -18.56
C VAL A 419 11.55 -17.32 -19.19
N PRO A 420 11.18 -18.46 -19.82
CA PRO A 420 9.81 -18.64 -20.31
C PRO A 420 8.77 -18.32 -19.24
N ALA A 421 7.75 -17.56 -19.60
CA ALA A 421 6.78 -17.05 -18.61
C ALA A 421 6.05 -18.18 -17.87
N ASP A 422 5.80 -19.31 -18.52
CA ASP A 422 5.20 -20.50 -17.94
C ASP A 422 6.16 -21.28 -17.02
N ALA A 423 7.44 -20.95 -17.02
CA ALA A 423 8.42 -21.52 -16.11
C ALA A 423 8.34 -20.93 -14.68
N LEU A 424 7.69 -19.79 -14.47
CA LEU A 424 7.48 -19.23 -13.16
C LEU A 424 6.35 -19.98 -12.43
N VAL A 425 6.65 -20.60 -11.28
CA VAL A 425 5.70 -21.50 -10.61
C VAL A 425 5.07 -20.92 -9.34
N ALA A 426 5.76 -20.03 -8.65
CA ALA A 426 5.29 -19.33 -7.47
C ALA A 426 6.07 -18.04 -7.25
N ASN A 427 5.47 -17.07 -6.56
CA ASN A 427 6.15 -15.90 -6.01
C ASN A 427 6.06 -15.89 -4.49
N LEU A 428 7.18 -15.57 -3.85
CA LEU A 428 7.34 -15.38 -2.41
C LEU A 428 7.84 -13.95 -2.19
N ASN A 429 6.95 -13.05 -1.78
CA ASN A 429 7.26 -11.64 -1.60
C ASN A 429 7.61 -11.31 -0.15
N ILE A 430 8.52 -10.36 0.03
CA ILE A 430 8.93 -9.82 1.32
C ILE A 430 8.88 -8.31 1.19
N ASP A 431 7.95 -7.70 1.88
CA ASP A 431 7.80 -6.25 1.87
C ASP A 431 7.53 -5.78 3.29
N MET A 432 8.25 -4.74 3.70
CA MET A 432 8.02 -4.01 4.94
C MET A 432 7.68 -4.90 6.17
N PRO A 433 8.44 -5.99 6.47
CA PRO A 433 8.17 -6.77 7.67
C PRO A 433 8.47 -5.92 8.90
N VAL A 434 7.43 -5.53 9.66
CA VAL A 434 7.61 -4.66 10.83
C VAL A 434 8.05 -5.48 12.04
N LEU A 435 9.35 -5.60 12.22
CA LEU A 435 10.00 -6.42 13.27
C LEU A 435 10.53 -5.53 14.41
N LEU A 436 9.69 -4.65 14.96
CA LEU A 436 10.08 -3.69 16.02
C LEU A 436 9.82 -4.20 17.45
N ALA A 437 9.28 -5.39 17.59
CA ALA A 437 9.13 -6.10 18.86
C ALA A 437 9.26 -7.60 18.62
N PRO A 438 9.78 -8.39 19.60
CA PRO A 438 9.95 -9.82 19.44
C PRO A 438 8.60 -10.53 19.30
N SER A 439 8.46 -11.34 18.27
CA SER A 439 7.27 -12.14 18.02
C SER A 439 7.56 -13.65 18.03
N LYS A 440 6.54 -14.47 18.30
CA LYS A 440 6.65 -15.95 18.24
C LYS A 440 6.02 -16.55 16.99
N ASP A 441 5.43 -15.72 16.16
CA ASP A 441 4.64 -16.07 14.98
C ASP A 441 5.10 -15.28 13.73
N VAL A 442 4.48 -15.61 12.62
CA VAL A 442 4.58 -14.90 11.33
C VAL A 442 3.18 -14.79 10.76
N VAL A 443 2.87 -13.69 10.10
CA VAL A 443 1.60 -13.47 9.41
C VAL A 443 1.77 -13.74 7.91
N PRO A 444 1.24 -14.85 7.39
CA PRO A 444 1.22 -15.10 5.96
C PRO A 444 -0.04 -14.51 5.34
N ILE A 445 0.11 -13.73 4.27
CA ILE A 445 -0.98 -13.12 3.53
C ILE A 445 -1.12 -13.78 2.16
N GLY A 446 -2.36 -14.10 1.76
CA GLY A 446 -2.68 -14.72 0.47
C GLY A 446 -2.49 -16.24 0.42
N VAL A 447 -2.29 -16.89 1.54
CA VAL A 447 -2.08 -18.36 1.60
C VAL A 447 -3.36 -19.15 1.30
N GLU A 448 -4.51 -18.58 1.56
CA GLU A 448 -5.82 -19.17 1.35
C GLU A 448 -6.18 -19.35 -0.13
N HIS A 449 -5.52 -18.65 -1.04
CA HIS A 449 -5.84 -18.63 -2.46
C HIS A 449 -5.29 -19.83 -3.24
N SER A 450 -4.30 -20.53 -2.70
CA SER A 450 -3.58 -21.54 -3.47
C SER A 450 -3.07 -22.71 -2.63
N SER A 451 -2.57 -23.74 -3.31
CA SER A 451 -1.92 -24.90 -2.68
C SER A 451 -0.65 -24.55 -1.90
N LEU A 452 -0.15 -23.30 -1.97
CA LEU A 452 0.97 -22.81 -1.18
C LEU A 452 0.68 -22.85 0.33
N LYS A 453 -0.59 -22.79 0.75
CA LYS A 453 -0.99 -22.90 2.16
C LYS A 453 -0.39 -24.13 2.84
N ALA A 454 -0.63 -25.32 2.29
CA ALA A 454 -0.13 -26.57 2.87
C ALA A 454 1.41 -26.62 2.90
N THR A 455 2.06 -26.04 1.87
CA THR A 455 3.53 -25.95 1.81
C THR A 455 4.08 -25.03 2.88
N LEU A 456 3.44 -23.87 3.10
CA LEU A 456 3.82 -22.91 4.13
C LEU A 456 3.60 -23.48 5.54
N GLU A 457 2.46 -24.09 5.81
CA GLU A 457 2.16 -24.73 7.11
C GLU A 457 3.20 -25.80 7.46
N ALA A 458 3.58 -26.61 6.47
CA ALA A 458 4.64 -27.61 6.66
C ALA A 458 6.02 -26.97 6.86
N ALA A 459 6.34 -25.89 6.15
CA ALA A 459 7.59 -25.16 6.34
C ALA A 459 7.67 -24.48 7.72
N ALA A 460 6.58 -23.86 8.16
CA ALA A 460 6.48 -23.25 9.49
C ALA A 460 6.70 -24.27 10.62
N LYS A 461 6.13 -25.47 10.47
CA LYS A 461 6.37 -26.59 11.40
C LYS A 461 7.83 -27.02 11.42
N ASP A 462 8.51 -27.09 10.26
CA ASP A 462 9.92 -27.47 10.18
C ASP A 462 10.83 -26.45 10.89
N VAL A 463 10.48 -25.17 10.81
CA VAL A 463 11.26 -24.07 11.42
C VAL A 463 10.84 -23.84 12.87
N GLY A 464 9.71 -24.40 13.32
CA GLY A 464 9.19 -24.25 14.67
C GLY A 464 8.57 -22.87 14.92
N VAL A 465 7.95 -22.25 13.89
CA VAL A 465 7.29 -20.96 13.99
C VAL A 465 5.77 -21.12 13.90
N ALA A 466 5.02 -20.35 14.70
CA ALA A 466 3.57 -20.28 14.63
C ALA A 466 3.13 -19.38 13.46
N LEU A 467 1.93 -19.62 12.95
CA LEU A 467 1.30 -18.77 11.95
C LEU A 467 0.05 -18.11 12.56
N SER A 468 -0.10 -16.82 12.35
CA SER A 468 -1.28 -16.06 12.78
C SER A 468 -2.01 -15.48 11.56
N PRO A 469 -3.33 -15.27 11.65
CA PRO A 469 -4.07 -14.61 10.58
C PRO A 469 -3.66 -13.14 10.47
N ASP A 470 -3.95 -12.55 9.31
CA ASP A 470 -3.80 -11.11 9.09
C ASP A 470 -4.54 -10.32 10.18
N PRO A 471 -3.86 -9.45 10.94
CA PRO A 471 -4.47 -8.67 12.00
C PRO A 471 -5.31 -7.49 11.50
N PHE A 472 -5.15 -7.12 10.22
CA PHE A 472 -5.79 -5.96 9.57
C PHE A 472 -6.26 -6.30 8.15
N PRO A 473 -7.17 -7.29 7.99
CA PRO A 473 -7.59 -7.74 6.66
C PRO A 473 -8.30 -6.63 5.85
N GLU A 474 -8.78 -5.58 6.53
CA GLU A 474 -9.36 -4.39 5.90
C GLU A 474 -8.34 -3.55 5.12
N GLU A 475 -7.06 -3.65 5.44
CA GLU A 475 -5.96 -2.96 4.75
C GLU A 475 -5.67 -3.56 3.36
N VAL A 476 -6.23 -4.73 3.07
CA VAL A 476 -6.15 -5.43 1.77
C VAL A 476 -4.73 -5.56 1.22
N VAL A 477 -3.77 -5.83 2.09
CA VAL A 477 -2.32 -5.89 1.78
C VAL A 477 -2.02 -6.86 0.64
N PHE A 478 -2.84 -7.89 0.45
CA PHE A 478 -2.65 -8.89 -0.60
C PHE A 478 -2.54 -8.31 -2.02
N VAL A 479 -3.13 -7.15 -2.30
CA VAL A 479 -3.09 -6.49 -3.61
C VAL A 479 -2.27 -5.19 -3.61
N ARG A 480 -1.55 -4.89 -2.53
CA ARG A 480 -0.87 -3.59 -2.37
C ARG A 480 0.65 -3.66 -2.53
N SER A 481 1.22 -4.86 -2.68
CA SER A 481 2.66 -5.03 -2.89
C SER A 481 2.95 -5.94 -4.10
N ASP A 482 4.21 -6.14 -4.39
CA ASP A 482 4.75 -6.77 -5.62
C ASP A 482 4.18 -8.14 -5.97
N GLN A 483 3.76 -8.95 -4.97
CA GLN A 483 3.09 -10.23 -5.24
C GLN A 483 1.87 -10.07 -6.16
N TYR A 484 1.20 -8.91 -6.12
CA TYR A 484 0.01 -8.69 -6.92
C TYR A 484 0.30 -8.68 -8.44
N ALA A 485 1.46 -8.22 -8.85
CA ALA A 485 1.88 -8.29 -10.25
C ALA A 485 1.99 -9.75 -10.74
N PHE A 486 2.50 -10.65 -9.89
CA PHE A 486 2.56 -12.09 -10.19
C PHE A 486 1.18 -12.74 -10.19
N ILE A 487 0.30 -12.39 -9.23
CA ILE A 487 -1.09 -12.82 -9.19
C ILE A 487 -1.80 -12.46 -10.50
N ARG A 488 -1.66 -11.21 -10.97
CA ARG A 488 -2.22 -10.73 -12.24
C ARG A 488 -1.62 -11.46 -13.46
N ALA A 489 -0.39 -11.94 -13.35
CA ALA A 489 0.22 -12.80 -14.36
C ALA A 489 -0.19 -14.29 -14.23
N GLY A 490 -1.12 -14.64 -13.34
CA GLY A 490 -1.65 -15.98 -13.13
C GLY A 490 -0.77 -16.89 -12.28
N ILE A 491 0.21 -16.35 -11.57
CA ILE A 491 1.18 -17.08 -10.74
C ILE A 491 0.72 -17.03 -9.28
N PRO A 492 0.52 -18.19 -8.60
CA PRO A 492 0.25 -18.22 -7.17
C PRO A 492 1.35 -17.52 -6.38
N ALA A 493 0.96 -16.64 -5.47
CA ALA A 493 1.89 -15.85 -4.68
C ALA A 493 1.47 -15.78 -3.22
N ILE A 494 2.45 -15.59 -2.34
CA ILE A 494 2.25 -15.28 -0.93
C ILE A 494 3.18 -14.15 -0.51
N TYR A 495 2.76 -13.44 0.52
CA TYR A 495 3.50 -12.38 1.18
C TYR A 495 3.70 -12.76 2.64
N LEU A 496 4.91 -12.58 3.19
CA LEU A 496 5.20 -12.85 4.60
C LEU A 496 5.49 -11.56 5.35
N ASP A 497 4.66 -11.27 6.34
CA ASP A 497 4.83 -10.13 7.24
C ASP A 497 5.34 -10.58 8.63
N GLY A 498 5.74 -9.61 9.45
CA GLY A 498 6.12 -9.83 10.85
C GLY A 498 4.99 -10.44 11.69
N GLY A 499 5.36 -11.04 12.81
CA GLY A 499 4.37 -11.62 13.74
C GLY A 499 3.65 -10.57 14.58
N THR A 500 2.55 -10.99 15.18
CA THR A 500 1.67 -10.15 16.02
C THR A 500 1.56 -10.62 17.46
N GLU A 501 2.06 -11.81 17.77
CA GLU A 501 2.01 -12.42 19.09
C GLU A 501 3.35 -12.24 19.81
N SER A 502 3.33 -11.55 20.96
CA SER A 502 4.54 -11.25 21.75
C SER A 502 5.31 -12.52 22.16
N ALA A 503 6.62 -12.52 21.94
CA ALA A 503 7.50 -13.61 22.39
C ALA A 503 7.98 -13.43 23.84
N ASP A 504 8.08 -12.20 24.35
CA ASP A 504 8.56 -11.90 25.71
C ASP A 504 7.45 -11.54 26.70
N GLY A 505 6.20 -11.39 26.20
CA GLY A 505 5.05 -10.99 27.02
C GLY A 505 5.09 -9.56 27.53
N VAL A 506 6.05 -8.75 27.07
CA VAL A 506 6.28 -7.37 27.50
C VAL A 506 6.05 -6.40 26.34
N ARG A 507 6.72 -6.62 25.21
CA ARG A 507 6.59 -5.81 24.00
C ARG A 507 5.46 -6.35 23.13
N ASP A 508 4.63 -5.47 22.60
CA ASP A 508 3.49 -5.83 21.77
C ASP A 508 3.80 -5.56 20.28
N PRO A 509 4.04 -6.62 19.46
CA PRO A 509 4.33 -6.45 18.04
C PRO A 509 3.19 -5.77 17.26
N LYS A 510 1.92 -6.04 17.62
CA LYS A 510 0.76 -5.41 16.98
C LYS A 510 0.69 -3.90 17.25
N LEU A 511 1.02 -3.50 18.48
CA LEU A 511 1.13 -2.08 18.83
C LEU A 511 2.32 -1.44 18.10
N ALA A 512 3.46 -2.14 18.00
CA ALA A 512 4.63 -1.68 17.27
C ALA A 512 4.34 -1.45 15.79
N LEU A 513 3.62 -2.38 15.14
CA LEU A 513 3.15 -2.25 13.76
C LEU A 513 2.26 -1.00 13.59
N ARG A 514 1.24 -0.83 14.43
CA ARG A 514 0.36 0.35 14.36
C ARG A 514 1.13 1.66 14.54
N LYS A 515 2.10 1.69 15.44
CA LYS A 515 2.94 2.87 15.67
C LYS A 515 3.81 3.16 14.47
N PHE A 516 4.43 2.14 13.87
CA PHE A 516 5.23 2.30 12.67
C PHE A 516 4.38 2.89 11.54
N LEU A 517 3.22 2.32 11.25
CA LEU A 517 2.32 2.80 10.19
C LEU A 517 1.90 4.27 10.39
N ARG A 518 1.67 4.68 11.63
CA ARG A 518 1.27 6.06 11.96
C ARG A 518 2.43 7.05 11.93
N ASP A 519 3.60 6.67 12.50
CA ASP A 519 4.65 7.60 12.88
C ASP A 519 5.85 7.57 11.90
N HIS A 520 6.09 6.46 11.20
CA HIS A 520 7.30 6.24 10.40
C HIS A 520 7.04 5.89 8.93
N TYR A 521 5.92 5.22 8.64
CA TYR A 521 5.60 4.78 7.27
C TYR A 521 5.55 5.95 6.30
N HIS A 522 6.36 5.86 5.24
CA HIS A 522 6.52 6.91 4.22
C HIS A 522 6.98 8.25 4.80
N ARG A 523 7.84 8.22 5.81
CA ARG A 523 8.45 9.39 6.45
C ARG A 523 9.97 9.24 6.53
N PRO A 524 10.72 10.36 6.64
CA PRO A 524 12.18 10.30 6.85
C PRO A 524 12.58 9.54 8.12
N SER A 525 11.68 9.44 9.10
CA SER A 525 11.93 8.72 10.36
C SER A 525 11.89 7.18 10.25
N ASP A 526 11.66 6.61 9.04
CA ASP A 526 11.92 5.19 8.78
C ASP A 526 13.42 4.95 8.55
N GLU A 527 14.14 4.87 9.66
CA GLU A 527 15.59 4.86 9.76
C GLU A 527 16.14 3.53 10.28
N ALA A 528 17.39 3.22 9.93
CA ALA A 528 18.11 2.05 10.44
C ALA A 528 18.39 2.11 11.97
N THR A 529 18.11 3.22 12.61
CA THR A 529 18.16 3.43 14.06
C THR A 529 16.95 2.90 14.81
N LEU A 530 15.86 2.58 14.10
CA LEU A 530 14.68 1.93 14.68
C LEU A 530 15.07 0.61 15.37
N PRO A 531 14.37 0.19 16.45
CA PRO A 531 14.72 -0.97 17.26
C PRO A 531 14.34 -2.30 16.57
N ILE A 532 14.89 -2.57 15.38
CA ILE A 532 14.64 -3.79 14.61
C ILE A 532 15.11 -5.01 15.40
N TYR A 533 14.22 -5.98 15.59
CA TYR A 533 14.53 -7.23 16.29
C TYR A 533 15.10 -8.28 15.33
N TRP A 534 16.43 -8.30 15.21
CA TRP A 534 17.20 -9.10 14.25
C TRP A 534 16.93 -10.61 14.29
N PRO A 535 16.70 -11.26 15.47
CA PRO A 535 16.35 -12.68 15.50
C PRO A 535 15.11 -13.03 14.67
N ASP A 536 14.11 -12.15 14.63
CA ASP A 536 12.89 -12.35 13.84
C ASP A 536 13.17 -12.22 12.34
N ALA A 537 14.07 -11.31 11.94
CA ALA A 537 14.50 -11.19 10.54
C ALA A 537 15.22 -12.47 10.05
N VAL A 538 16.09 -13.03 10.88
CA VAL A 538 16.76 -14.34 10.59
C VAL A 538 15.72 -15.47 10.54
N ARG A 539 14.75 -15.47 11.44
CA ARG A 539 13.66 -16.47 11.45
C ARG A 539 12.83 -16.39 10.16
N LEU A 540 12.50 -15.17 9.73
CA LEU A 540 11.75 -14.93 8.49
C LEU A 540 12.53 -15.38 7.26
N ALA A 541 13.85 -15.09 7.20
CA ALA A 541 14.72 -15.58 6.12
C ALA A 541 14.77 -17.13 6.07
N LYS A 542 14.88 -17.80 7.23
CA LYS A 542 14.85 -19.26 7.32
C LYS A 542 13.50 -19.84 6.88
N LEU A 543 12.39 -19.21 7.27
CA LEU A 543 11.06 -19.66 6.85
C LEU A 543 10.89 -19.52 5.35
N ASN A 544 11.27 -18.36 4.77
CA ASN A 544 11.25 -18.15 3.32
C ASN A 544 12.09 -19.19 2.57
N ALA A 545 13.32 -19.45 3.02
CA ALA A 545 14.17 -20.48 2.44
C ALA A 545 13.49 -21.86 2.50
N ARG A 546 12.85 -22.19 3.63
CA ARG A 546 12.19 -23.49 3.81
C ARG A 546 10.93 -23.64 2.94
N ILE A 547 10.15 -22.57 2.75
CA ILE A 547 9.00 -22.57 1.84
C ILE A 547 9.49 -22.82 0.40
N GLY A 548 10.44 -22.03 -0.08
CA GLY A 548 10.95 -22.19 -1.43
C GLY A 548 11.64 -23.55 -1.65
N ARG A 549 12.35 -24.08 -0.64
CA ARG A 549 12.89 -25.44 -0.70
C ARG A 549 11.78 -26.47 -0.94
N ARG A 550 10.68 -26.39 -0.17
CA ARG A 550 9.53 -27.30 -0.32
C ARG A 550 8.85 -27.16 -1.66
N VAL A 551 8.61 -25.93 -2.14
CA VAL A 551 8.09 -25.68 -3.51
C VAL A 551 9.08 -26.18 -4.56
N GLY A 552 10.36 -25.94 -4.35
CA GLY A 552 11.42 -26.35 -5.25
C GLY A 552 11.52 -27.88 -5.43
N ASP A 553 11.31 -28.64 -4.36
CA ASP A 553 11.43 -30.10 -4.35
C ASP A 553 10.12 -30.84 -4.68
N ALA A 554 8.98 -30.16 -4.62
CA ALA A 554 7.68 -30.77 -4.88
C ALA A 554 7.58 -31.29 -6.33
N ALA A 555 6.94 -32.43 -6.51
CA ALA A 555 6.67 -32.97 -7.86
C ALA A 555 5.68 -32.07 -8.60
N GLU A 556 4.63 -31.62 -7.92
CA GLU A 556 3.58 -30.77 -8.49
C GLU A 556 3.95 -29.28 -8.38
N ARG A 557 3.42 -28.50 -9.32
CA ARG A 557 3.49 -27.03 -9.27
C ARG A 557 2.41 -26.50 -8.32
N PRO A 558 2.65 -25.36 -7.65
CA PRO A 558 1.59 -24.62 -6.98
C PRO A 558 0.45 -24.27 -7.95
N ARG A 559 -0.78 -24.31 -7.46
CA ARG A 559 -1.98 -24.01 -8.24
C ARG A 559 -2.99 -23.24 -7.40
N TRP A 560 -3.80 -22.43 -8.04
CA TRP A 560 -4.93 -21.77 -7.43
C TRP A 560 -5.95 -22.79 -6.91
N ASN A 561 -6.63 -22.47 -5.84
CA ASN A 561 -7.73 -23.29 -5.32
C ASN A 561 -8.93 -23.19 -6.26
N ASP A 562 -9.74 -24.26 -6.31
CA ASP A 562 -10.96 -24.26 -7.08
C ASP A 562 -11.95 -23.20 -6.55
N GLY A 563 -12.48 -22.37 -7.46
CA GLY A 563 -13.39 -21.29 -7.11
C GLY A 563 -12.74 -20.03 -6.51
N ASP A 564 -11.41 -20.00 -6.41
CA ASP A 564 -10.68 -18.81 -5.96
C ASP A 564 -10.96 -17.60 -6.86
N PHE A 565 -11.15 -16.42 -6.24
CA PHE A 565 -11.49 -15.20 -6.97
C PHE A 565 -10.37 -14.77 -7.92
N PHE A 566 -9.14 -14.66 -7.42
CA PHE A 566 -7.99 -14.24 -8.22
C PHE A 566 -7.58 -15.31 -9.23
N GLY A 567 -7.61 -16.59 -8.82
CA GLY A 567 -7.44 -17.71 -9.72
C GLY A 567 -8.49 -17.71 -10.84
N GLY A 568 -9.75 -17.37 -10.51
CA GLY A 568 -10.81 -17.20 -11.50
C GLY A 568 -10.58 -16.06 -12.48
N LYS A 569 -10.00 -14.93 -12.03
CA LYS A 569 -9.73 -13.73 -12.84
C LYS A 569 -8.46 -13.86 -13.70
N PHE A 570 -7.39 -14.50 -13.19
CA PHE A 570 -6.05 -14.36 -13.74
C PHE A 570 -5.36 -15.66 -14.14
N SER A 571 -5.91 -16.87 -13.85
CA SER A 571 -5.27 -18.13 -14.25
C SER A 571 -4.95 -18.16 -15.73
N ARG A 572 -3.72 -18.60 -16.05
CA ARG A 572 -3.29 -18.84 -17.43
C ARG A 572 -4.03 -20.06 -17.99
N GLY A 573 -4.66 -19.91 -19.14
CA GLY A 573 -5.28 -21.04 -19.86
C GLY A 573 -6.80 -21.13 -19.76
N LYS A 574 -7.49 -20.04 -19.44
CA LYS A 574 -8.94 -19.90 -19.70
C LYS A 574 -9.18 -19.19 -21.02
#